data_7e97d7eaf6211ce6f92604ce1519907c
#
_entry.id   7e97d7eaf6211ce6f92604ce1519907c
#
_cell.length_a   1.000
_cell.length_b   1.000
_cell.length_c   1.000
_cell.angle_alpha   90.00
_cell.angle_beta   90.00
_cell.angle_gamma   90.00
#
_symmetry.space_group_name_H-M   'P 1'
#
loop_
_entity.id
_entity.type
_entity.pdbx_description
1 polymer ?
#
loop_
_entity_poly.entity_id
_entity_poly.type
_entity_poly.pdbx_seq_one_letter_code
_entity_poly.pdbx_strand_id
1 'polypeptide(L)'
;VVRSVDSTEPFERRRRKTMERLLHELTMRDVALLVAESRGPADDRRDRDHLDTLRAARALSGPIRLDHRRGPVEPVLWVADIICGAIVQDRVGNPAPLAALGDIQMITVDG
;
A
#
# COMPACT_ATOMS: atom_id res chain seq x y z
N VAL A 1 1.88 7.77 0.37
CA VAL A 1 2.13 6.73 -0.63
C VAL A 1 3.49 6.10 -0.41
N VAL A 2 3.54 4.80 -0.43
CA VAL A 2 4.79 4.03 -0.33
C VAL A 2 5.07 3.38 -1.68
N ARG A 3 6.28 3.54 -2.20
CA ARG A 3 6.69 2.97 -3.49
C ARG A 3 8.03 2.27 -3.41
N SER A 4 8.21 1.23 -4.21
CA SER A 4 9.48 0.55 -4.42
C SER A 4 10.18 1.09 -5.67
N VAL A 5 11.49 1.21 -5.62
CA VAL A 5 12.32 1.67 -6.75
C VAL A 5 13.18 0.57 -7.36
N ASP A 6 13.33 -0.57 -6.69
CA ASP A 6 14.14 -1.68 -7.21
C ASP A 6 13.32 -2.55 -8.17
N SER A 7 13.56 -2.36 -9.46
CA SER A 7 12.87 -3.13 -10.52
C SER A 7 13.47 -4.52 -10.75
N THR A 8 14.58 -4.88 -10.09
CA THR A 8 15.23 -6.19 -10.27
C THR A 8 14.66 -7.25 -9.35
N GLU A 9 13.99 -6.86 -8.26
CA GLU A 9 13.35 -7.81 -7.35
C GLU A 9 12.04 -8.36 -7.93
N PRO A 10 11.67 -9.60 -7.58
CA PRO A 10 10.35 -10.15 -7.91
C PRO A 10 9.22 -9.27 -7.38
N PHE A 11 8.12 -9.19 -8.12
CA PHE A 11 6.97 -8.36 -7.78
C PHE A 11 6.43 -8.63 -6.37
N GLU A 12 6.24 -9.89 -5.98
CA GLU A 12 5.69 -10.23 -4.65
C GLU A 12 6.62 -9.79 -3.52
N ARG A 13 7.93 -9.85 -3.73
CA ARG A 13 8.89 -9.38 -2.74
C ARG A 13 8.85 -7.86 -2.58
N ARG A 14 8.77 -7.13 -3.69
CA ARG A 14 8.62 -5.67 -3.66
C ARG A 14 7.31 -5.26 -2.99
N ARG A 15 6.23 -5.97 -3.31
CA ARG A 15 4.91 -5.73 -2.72
C ARG A 15 4.95 -5.95 -1.21
N ARG A 16 5.57 -7.02 -0.75
CA ARG A 16 5.70 -7.33 0.67
C ARG A 16 6.47 -6.24 1.43
N LYS A 17 7.59 -5.78 0.88
CA LYS A 17 8.38 -4.69 1.48
C LYS A 17 7.60 -3.38 1.53
N THR A 18 6.89 -3.06 0.47
CA THR A 18 6.05 -1.87 0.39
C THR A 18 4.91 -1.93 1.40
N MET A 19 4.25 -3.07 1.51
CA MET A 19 3.18 -3.29 2.48
C MET A 19 3.70 -3.16 3.93
N GLU A 20 4.84 -3.74 4.23
CA GLU A 20 5.47 -3.67 5.54
C GLU A 20 5.75 -2.21 5.95
N ARG A 21 6.31 -1.43 5.04
CA ARG A 21 6.55 0.00 5.29
C ARG A 21 5.25 0.77 5.44
N LEU A 22 4.25 0.47 4.61
CA LEU A 22 2.94 1.12 4.70
C LEU A 22 2.28 0.83 6.05
N LEU A 23 2.26 -0.41 6.49
CA LEU A 23 1.69 -0.79 7.78
C LEU A 23 2.40 -0.10 8.94
N HIS A 24 3.72 -0.02 8.89
CA HIS A 24 4.51 0.71 9.89
C HIS A 24 4.10 2.18 9.94
N GLU A 25 4.04 2.86 8.81
CA GLU A 25 3.65 4.26 8.73
C GLU A 25 2.21 4.50 9.20
N LEU A 26 1.29 3.62 8.84
CA LEU A 26 -0.12 3.72 9.25
C LEU A 26 -0.28 3.52 10.75
N THR A 27 0.42 2.55 11.35
CA THR A 27 0.33 2.32 12.79
C THR A 27 0.97 3.46 13.59
N MET A 28 2.01 4.11 13.06
CA MET A 28 2.58 5.32 13.67
C MET A 28 1.61 6.50 13.63
N ARG A 29 0.66 6.50 12.72
CA ARG A 29 -0.38 7.54 12.59
C ARG A 29 -1.70 7.15 13.21
N ASP A 30 -1.70 6.12 14.07
CA ASP A 30 -2.89 5.61 14.77
C ASP A 30 -4.02 5.17 13.84
N VAL A 31 -3.70 4.74 12.65
CA VAL A 31 -4.68 4.16 11.72
C VAL A 31 -5.00 2.73 12.17
N ALA A 32 -6.27 2.44 12.36
CA ALA A 32 -6.74 1.16 12.90
C ALA A 32 -7.21 0.17 11.85
N LEU A 33 -7.49 0.62 10.63
CA LEU A 33 -8.01 -0.22 9.55
C LEU A 33 -7.39 0.15 8.21
N LEU A 34 -6.84 -0.84 7.53
CA LEU A 34 -6.43 -0.74 6.13
C LEU A 34 -7.37 -1.58 5.27
N VAL A 35 -7.98 -0.95 4.29
CA VAL A 35 -8.80 -1.63 3.28
C VAL A 35 -7.97 -1.79 2.02
N ALA A 36 -7.78 -3.02 1.58
CA ALA A 36 -7.06 -3.35 0.37
C ALA A 36 -7.99 -4.00 -0.66
N GLU A 37 -7.69 -3.78 -1.95
CA GLU A 37 -8.41 -4.49 -2.99
C GLU A 37 -8.05 -5.98 -2.96
N SER A 38 -9.08 -6.84 -3.03
CA SER A 38 -8.90 -8.28 -3.11
C SER A 38 -8.20 -8.67 -4.41
N ARG A 39 -7.19 -9.53 -4.29
CA ARG A 39 -6.48 -10.16 -5.41
C ARG A 39 -6.82 -11.64 -5.55
N GLY A 40 -7.86 -12.09 -4.83
CA GLY A 40 -8.26 -13.47 -4.74
C GLY A 40 -7.88 -14.12 -3.41
N PRO A 41 -8.51 -15.27 -3.05
CA PRO A 41 -8.35 -15.86 -1.70
C PRO A 41 -6.91 -16.18 -1.31
N ALA A 42 -6.10 -16.69 -2.23
CA ALA A 42 -4.72 -17.08 -1.93
C ALA A 42 -3.84 -15.86 -1.63
N ASP A 43 -3.94 -14.82 -2.45
CA ASP A 43 -3.16 -13.59 -2.26
C ASP A 43 -3.63 -12.81 -1.05
N ASP A 44 -4.93 -12.74 -0.81
CA ASP A 44 -5.49 -12.08 0.37
C ASP A 44 -5.03 -12.78 1.66
N ARG A 45 -4.98 -14.11 1.65
CA ARG A 45 -4.44 -14.89 2.77
C ARG A 45 -2.96 -14.60 2.99
N ARG A 46 -2.19 -14.49 1.92
CA ARG A 46 -0.76 -14.16 2.00
C ARG A 46 -0.53 -12.80 2.66
N ASP A 47 -1.36 -11.81 2.34
CA ASP A 47 -1.30 -10.51 2.98
C ASP A 47 -1.63 -10.59 4.48
N ARG A 48 -2.66 -11.34 4.86
CA ARG A 48 -3.02 -11.54 6.27
C ARG A 48 -1.95 -12.26 7.07
N ASP A 49 -1.35 -13.30 6.47
CA ASP A 49 -0.25 -14.06 7.10
C ASP A 49 0.97 -13.16 7.31
N HIS A 50 1.28 -12.29 6.36
CA HIS A 50 2.35 -11.30 6.49
C HIS A 50 2.09 -10.34 7.65
N LEU A 51 0.86 -9.82 7.76
CA LEU A 51 0.48 -8.95 8.87
C LEU A 51 0.62 -9.68 10.22
N ASP A 52 0.16 -10.92 10.31
CA ASP A 52 0.29 -11.72 11.52
C ASP A 52 1.76 -11.97 11.91
N THR A 53 2.62 -12.19 10.93
CA THR A 53 4.07 -12.32 11.14
C THR A 53 4.66 -11.02 11.69
N LEU A 54 4.27 -9.86 11.17
CA LEU A 54 4.74 -8.57 11.65
C LEU A 54 4.27 -8.30 13.08
N ARG A 55 3.04 -8.65 13.42
CA ARG A 55 2.51 -8.54 14.78
C ARG A 55 3.27 -9.43 15.76
N ALA A 56 3.52 -10.69 15.39
CA ALA A 56 4.26 -11.63 16.22
C ALA A 56 5.70 -11.18 16.47
N ALA A 57 6.32 -10.54 15.49
CA ALA A 57 7.66 -9.96 15.60
C ALA A 57 7.68 -8.60 16.32
N ARG A 58 6.54 -8.07 16.69
CA ARG A 58 6.38 -6.72 17.28
C ARG A 58 6.99 -5.62 16.41
N ALA A 59 6.86 -5.77 15.11
CA ALA A 59 7.40 -4.83 14.11
C ALA A 59 6.50 -3.63 13.84
N LEU A 60 5.29 -3.60 14.41
CA LEU A 60 4.31 -2.53 14.21
C LEU A 60 4.14 -1.71 15.50
N SER A 61 3.91 -0.41 15.35
CA SER A 61 3.80 0.54 16.45
C SER A 61 2.44 0.51 17.16
N GLY A 62 1.44 -0.13 16.56
CA GLY A 62 0.10 -0.22 17.12
C GLY A 62 -0.76 -1.27 16.43
N PRO A 63 -1.99 -1.49 16.93
CA PRO A 63 -2.90 -2.44 16.32
C PRO A 63 -3.45 -1.89 14.99
N ILE A 64 -3.55 -2.76 14.01
CA ILE A 64 -4.19 -2.45 12.73
C ILE A 64 -4.90 -3.70 12.20
N ARG A 65 -6.08 -3.51 11.61
CA ARG A 65 -6.79 -4.55 10.90
C ARG A 65 -6.59 -4.39 9.40
N LEU A 66 -6.51 -5.51 8.70
CA LEU A 66 -6.47 -5.56 7.25
C LEU A 66 -7.74 -6.21 6.74
N ASP A 67 -8.48 -5.49 5.92
CA ASP A 67 -9.69 -5.95 5.27
C ASP A 67 -9.47 -5.95 3.76
N HIS A 68 -9.93 -7.02 3.09
CA HIS A 68 -9.88 -7.09 1.63
C HIS A 68 -11.31 -6.94 1.09
N ARG A 69 -11.48 -6.06 0.11
CA ARG A 69 -12.77 -5.81 -0.53
C ARG A 69 -12.61 -5.80 -2.03
N ARG A 70 -13.70 -6.10 -2.73
CA ARG A 70 -13.72 -6.04 -4.19
C ARG A 70 -13.77 -4.59 -4.63
N GLY A 71 -12.84 -4.20 -5.53
CA GLY A 71 -12.75 -2.83 -6.05
C GLY A 71 -14.07 -2.29 -6.61
N PRO A 72 -14.82 -3.05 -7.44
CA PRO A 72 -16.07 -2.56 -8.02
C PRO A 72 -17.17 -2.20 -7.02
N VAL A 73 -17.11 -2.71 -5.79
CA VAL A 73 -18.14 -2.48 -4.77
C VAL A 73 -17.66 -1.59 -3.61
N GLU A 74 -16.43 -1.07 -3.68
CA GLU A 74 -15.86 -0.25 -2.61
C GLU A 74 -15.32 1.08 -3.17
N PRO A 75 -16.13 2.17 -3.13
CA PRO A 75 -15.74 3.46 -3.69
C PRO A 75 -14.46 4.06 -3.11
N VAL A 76 -14.10 3.74 -1.86
CA VAL A 76 -12.87 4.24 -1.22
C VAL A 76 -11.62 3.74 -1.95
N LEU A 77 -11.67 2.53 -2.52
CA LEU A 77 -10.57 1.98 -3.32
C LEU A 77 -10.38 2.74 -4.64
N TRP A 78 -11.42 3.35 -5.18
CA TRP A 78 -11.31 4.17 -6.40
C TRP A 78 -10.44 5.40 -6.17
N VAL A 79 -10.50 5.99 -4.97
CA VAL A 79 -9.62 7.11 -4.61
C VAL A 79 -8.16 6.68 -4.62
N ALA A 80 -7.85 5.51 -4.06
CA ALA A 80 -6.51 4.94 -4.09
C ALA A 80 -6.03 4.71 -5.53
N ASP A 81 -6.89 4.20 -6.41
CA ASP A 81 -6.58 4.00 -7.83
C ASP A 81 -6.27 5.32 -8.55
N ILE A 82 -7.02 6.37 -8.26
CA ILE A 82 -6.79 7.71 -8.83
C ILE A 82 -5.41 8.22 -8.42
N ILE A 83 -5.05 8.08 -7.16
CA ILE A 83 -3.74 8.51 -6.64
C ILE A 83 -2.62 7.71 -7.30
N CYS A 84 -2.74 6.38 -7.35
CA CYS A 84 -1.75 5.52 -7.99
C CYS A 84 -1.60 5.84 -9.48
N GLY A 85 -2.70 6.07 -10.19
CA GLY A 85 -2.69 6.48 -11.59
C GLY A 85 -1.96 7.80 -11.81
N ALA A 86 -2.17 8.79 -10.94
CA ALA A 86 -1.49 10.08 -11.01
C ALA A 86 0.02 9.95 -10.80
N ILE A 87 0.46 9.06 -9.92
CA ILE A 87 1.88 8.77 -9.67
C ILE A 87 2.52 8.13 -10.90
N VAL A 88 1.83 7.19 -11.54
CA VAL A 88 2.30 6.58 -12.80
C VAL A 88 2.47 7.63 -13.88
N GLN A 89 1.51 8.54 -14.03
CA GLN A 89 1.60 9.65 -15.00
C GLN A 89 2.78 10.56 -14.72
N ASP A 90 3.03 10.90 -13.47
CA ASP A 90 4.19 11.70 -13.09
C ASP A 90 5.50 11.03 -13.49
N ARG A 91 5.62 9.73 -13.28
CA ARG A 91 6.82 8.95 -13.64
C ARG A 91 7.11 8.93 -15.14
N VAL A 92 6.08 9.01 -15.97
CA VAL A 92 6.23 9.02 -17.44
C VAL A 92 6.25 10.43 -18.04
N GLY A 93 6.42 11.45 -17.22
CA GLY A 93 6.64 12.82 -17.65
C GLY A 93 5.39 13.69 -17.69
N ASN A 94 4.26 13.24 -17.13
CA ASN A 94 3.04 14.04 -17.03
C ASN A 94 2.71 14.33 -15.55
N PRO A 95 3.22 15.43 -14.98
CA PRO A 95 3.04 15.75 -13.55
C PRO A 95 1.69 16.37 -13.21
N ALA A 96 0.89 16.78 -14.19
CA ALA A 96 -0.34 17.56 -13.94
C ALA A 96 -1.36 16.83 -13.04
N PRO A 97 -1.68 15.54 -13.24
CA PRO A 97 -2.62 14.83 -12.36
C PRO A 97 -2.16 14.77 -10.92
N LEU A 98 -0.88 14.50 -10.66
CA LEU A 98 -0.35 14.43 -9.31
C LEU A 98 -0.35 15.81 -8.64
N ALA A 99 0.04 16.84 -9.36
CA ALA A 99 0.00 18.22 -8.86
C ALA A 99 -1.41 18.67 -8.48
N ALA A 100 -2.43 18.23 -9.23
CA ALA A 100 -3.83 18.56 -8.97
C ALA A 100 -4.38 17.92 -7.69
N LEU A 101 -3.77 16.85 -7.18
CA LEU A 101 -4.20 16.17 -5.96
C LEU A 101 -3.73 16.88 -4.67
N GLY A 102 -2.86 17.88 -4.77
CA GLY A 102 -2.33 18.60 -3.62
C GLY A 102 -1.19 17.87 -2.92
N ASP A 103 -1.13 17.99 -1.60
CA ASP A 103 -0.02 17.45 -0.82
C ASP A 103 -0.10 15.93 -0.68
N ILE A 104 0.77 15.23 -1.39
CA ILE A 104 0.93 13.78 -1.30
C ILE A 104 2.29 13.47 -0.67
N GLN A 105 2.28 12.79 0.47
CA GLN A 105 3.50 12.29 1.07
C GLN A 105 3.99 11.05 0.32
N MET A 106 5.21 11.09 -0.18
CA MET A 106 5.82 9.97 -0.89
C MET A 106 6.92 9.35 -0.04
N ILE A 107 6.84 8.05 0.16
CA ILE A 107 7.85 7.26 0.88
C ILE A 107 8.42 6.24 -0.09
N THR A 108 9.73 6.26 -0.26
CA THR A 108 10.43 5.34 -1.15
C THR A 108 11.09 4.22 -0.35
N VAL A 109 10.89 3.00 -0.78
CA VAL A 109 11.47 1.80 -0.17
C VAL A 109 12.52 1.26 -1.13
N ASP A 110 13.75 1.11 -0.63
CA ASP A 110 14.81 0.43 -1.36
C ASP A 110 14.67 -1.08 -1.23
N GLY A 111 15.01 -1.75 -2.29
CA GLY A 111 14.90 -3.20 -2.40
C GLY A 111 15.74 -4.01 -1.45
#